data_f5df62eaa76e4f3127477f142bf1a744
#
_entry.id   f5df62eaa76e4f3127477f142bf1a744
#
_cell.length_a   1.000
_cell.length_b   1.000
_cell.length_c   1.000
_cell.angle_alpha   90.00
_cell.angle_beta   90.00
_cell.angle_gamma   90.00
#
_symmetry.space_group_name_H-M   'P 1'
#
loop_
_entity.id
_entity.type
_entity.pdbx_description
1 polymer ?
#
loop_
_entity_poly.entity_id
_entity_poly.type
_entity_poly.pdbx_seq_one_letter_code
_entity_poly.pdbx_strand_id
1 'polypeptide(L)'
;MSRLTGRNQVSRRLLLAGAGAVAGGALGAGVAGHAVAAAEPVKFEPVRIRPGDARYEGLRRGNNFRFAGRPEEIRVVGSTEQVVRAVNEAVRAGRRVAVRSGGHCFENFTADPAVKTLLDLSPMDEVGYDADMRAFSVQPGATLGHVYRTLFKGWGVTIPGGSCPAVGAGGHFSGGGYGVLSRRYGSVVDHLYGVEVVVADRDGSARAVVATRERDDPNRDLWWAHTGGGGGNFGIVTRYWLRSPGAKGDPSQLLPASPSEMLEAVIAWPWQGMTERTFTRLVRNFGVWHERNSAPGAPGTGLYPIFMLSHRSAEYFPLAVQADAGLPGVDRLVNEFMSAMTAGTDVEPIVNSRQTMPWLHKMTWPGTGESGDATTRRYKNKAAYLRRSLTGGQIAAVHRHLTNATGDPGSGMLLIGYGGQVGAVAPTATAVAQRDVVMKAVYHTAWGAEADDAARLSWVRNFYRDVYAGTGGVPVPGPVNDGSYINYPDVDLADPEWNTSGVPWQTLYYKGNYRRLQQVKARWDPRGVFRHALSVEPPA
;
A
#
# COMPACT_ATOMS: atom_id res chain seq x y z
N MET A 1 -17.84 -49.50 27.31
CA MET A 1 -19.29 -49.38 27.01
C MET A 1 -19.51 -47.92 26.74
N SER A 2 -20.00 -47.42 25.67
CA SER A 2 -20.59 -47.89 24.43
C SER A 2 -20.29 -46.87 23.32
N ARG A 3 -20.06 -47.37 22.14
CA ARG A 3 -19.89 -46.69 20.85
C ARG A 3 -21.07 -45.78 20.51
N LEU A 4 -20.85 -44.69 19.77
CA LEU A 4 -21.64 -44.36 18.58
C LEU A 4 -20.84 -43.48 17.61
N THR A 5 -20.58 -44.08 16.49
CA THR A 5 -20.05 -43.53 15.23
C THR A 5 -21.20 -42.87 14.46
N GLY A 6 -20.96 -41.75 13.83
CA GLY A 6 -21.88 -41.13 12.87
C GLY A 6 -21.10 -40.37 11.79
N ARG A 7 -20.70 -41.10 10.74
CA ARG A 7 -20.23 -40.54 9.47
C ARG A 7 -21.45 -40.04 8.69
N ASN A 8 -21.45 -38.77 8.26
CA ASN A 8 -22.26 -38.33 7.13
C ASN A 8 -21.32 -37.90 5.99
N GLN A 9 -21.13 -38.84 5.06
CA GLN A 9 -20.69 -38.57 3.71
C GLN A 9 -21.85 -37.99 2.92
N VAL A 10 -21.75 -36.77 2.41
CA VAL A 10 -22.63 -36.27 1.36
C VAL A 10 -21.96 -36.53 0.01
N SER A 11 -22.64 -37.36 -0.75
CA SER A 11 -22.30 -37.92 -2.04
C SER A 11 -22.17 -36.83 -3.13
N ARG A 12 -21.02 -36.86 -3.83
CA ARG A 12 -20.86 -36.25 -5.16
C ARG A 12 -21.51 -37.15 -6.20
N ARG A 13 -22.71 -36.80 -6.69
CA ARG A 13 -23.28 -37.25 -7.98
C ARG A 13 -24.64 -36.61 -8.14
N LEU A 14 -24.71 -35.66 -9.09
CA LEU A 14 -25.87 -35.36 -9.96
C LEU A 14 -25.72 -33.89 -10.45
N LEU A 15 -25.22 -33.77 -11.67
CA LEU A 15 -25.60 -32.74 -12.65
C LEU A 15 -24.69 -32.89 -13.90
N LEU A 16 -25.01 -33.94 -14.65
CA LEU A 16 -24.60 -34.08 -16.06
C LEU A 16 -25.74 -34.82 -16.77
N ALA A 17 -26.66 -34.07 -17.37
CA ALA A 17 -27.50 -34.56 -18.47
C ALA A 17 -28.19 -33.36 -19.14
N GLY A 18 -27.87 -33.11 -20.42
CA GLY A 18 -28.54 -32.08 -21.21
C GLY A 18 -27.77 -31.71 -22.48
N ALA A 19 -27.20 -32.67 -23.20
CA ALA A 19 -26.78 -32.47 -24.58
C ALA A 19 -27.80 -33.06 -25.51
N GLY A 20 -28.66 -32.25 -26.11
CA GLY A 20 -29.56 -32.59 -27.19
C GLY A 20 -28.96 -32.16 -28.53
N ALA A 21 -28.59 -33.13 -29.34
CA ALA A 21 -28.20 -32.94 -30.75
C ALA A 21 -29.45 -32.60 -31.59
N VAL A 22 -29.36 -31.61 -32.46
CA VAL A 22 -30.22 -31.45 -33.65
C VAL A 22 -29.37 -31.34 -34.86
N ALA A 23 -29.59 -32.32 -35.77
CA ALA A 23 -28.95 -32.44 -37.05
C ALA A 23 -29.61 -31.56 -38.12
N GLY A 24 -28.81 -31.04 -39.00
CA GLY A 24 -28.91 -30.82 -40.43
C GLY A 24 -30.21 -30.30 -41.07
N GLY A 25 -30.07 -29.15 -41.74
CA GLY A 25 -30.95 -28.65 -42.77
C GLY A 25 -30.34 -27.44 -43.45
N ALA A 26 -29.65 -27.66 -44.56
CA ALA A 26 -29.18 -26.60 -45.42
C ALA A 26 -30.37 -26.02 -46.22
N LEU A 27 -30.67 -24.73 -46.01
CA LEU A 27 -31.40 -23.92 -46.98
C LEU A 27 -30.74 -22.52 -46.98
N GLY A 28 -30.14 -22.21 -48.14
CA GLY A 28 -29.58 -20.91 -48.38
C GLY A 28 -30.64 -19.81 -48.46
N ALA A 29 -30.57 -18.85 -47.58
CA ALA A 29 -31.20 -17.57 -47.71
C ALA A 29 -30.19 -16.53 -47.30
N GLY A 30 -29.91 -15.58 -48.19
CA GLY A 30 -28.98 -14.48 -47.96
C GLY A 30 -29.38 -13.67 -46.74
N VAL A 31 -28.58 -13.78 -45.70
CA VAL A 31 -28.67 -12.94 -44.52
C VAL A 31 -27.98 -11.63 -44.85
N ALA A 32 -28.76 -10.59 -45.17
CA ALA A 32 -28.30 -9.21 -45.13
C ALA A 32 -27.70 -8.99 -43.72
N GLY A 33 -26.37 -8.81 -43.67
CA GLY A 33 -25.65 -8.54 -42.46
C GLY A 33 -26.17 -7.22 -41.86
N HIS A 34 -27.05 -7.33 -40.88
CA HIS A 34 -27.30 -6.23 -39.98
C HIS A 34 -26.04 -6.06 -39.15
N ALA A 35 -25.27 -5.01 -39.44
CA ALA A 35 -24.22 -4.57 -38.54
C ALA A 35 -24.91 -4.30 -37.18
N VAL A 36 -24.71 -5.17 -36.22
CA VAL A 36 -25.07 -4.89 -34.84
C VAL A 36 -24.18 -3.73 -34.45
N ALA A 37 -24.75 -2.53 -34.41
CA ALA A 37 -24.08 -1.37 -33.85
C ALA A 37 -23.61 -1.78 -32.47
N ALA A 38 -22.30 -1.73 -32.23
CA ALA A 38 -21.76 -1.95 -30.89
C ALA A 38 -22.49 -0.98 -29.96
N ALA A 39 -23.23 -1.51 -29.01
CA ALA A 39 -23.89 -0.68 -28.01
C ALA A 39 -22.82 0.19 -27.36
N GLU A 40 -23.03 1.50 -27.32
CA GLU A 40 -22.14 2.39 -26.58
C GLU A 40 -22.04 1.89 -25.15
N PRO A 41 -20.83 1.86 -24.56
CA PRO A 41 -20.68 1.41 -23.18
C PRO A 41 -21.57 2.27 -22.28
N VAL A 42 -22.38 1.61 -21.46
CA VAL A 42 -23.27 2.30 -20.51
C VAL A 42 -22.40 3.16 -19.59
N LYS A 43 -22.52 4.49 -19.73
CA LYS A 43 -21.79 5.42 -18.88
C LYS A 43 -22.29 5.30 -17.44
N PHE A 44 -21.36 5.17 -16.50
CA PHE A 44 -21.70 5.17 -15.08
C PHE A 44 -22.34 6.50 -14.69
N GLU A 45 -23.58 6.45 -14.18
CA GLU A 45 -24.27 7.65 -13.68
C GLU A 45 -23.87 7.91 -12.22
N PRO A 46 -23.53 9.18 -11.86
CA PRO A 46 -23.08 9.49 -10.52
C PRO A 46 -24.20 9.28 -9.50
N VAL A 47 -23.89 8.63 -8.40
CA VAL A 47 -24.85 8.34 -7.34
C VAL A 47 -24.59 9.22 -6.12
N ARG A 48 -25.66 9.85 -5.59
CA ARG A 48 -25.62 10.62 -4.34
C ARG A 48 -26.33 9.84 -3.24
N ILE A 49 -25.59 9.49 -2.19
CA ILE A 49 -26.06 8.71 -1.06
C ILE A 49 -26.03 9.61 0.18
N ARG A 50 -27.12 9.62 0.95
CA ARG A 50 -27.30 10.44 2.16
C ARG A 50 -27.61 9.57 3.37
N PRO A 51 -27.47 10.08 4.60
CA PRO A 51 -27.99 9.41 5.79
C PRO A 51 -29.47 8.98 5.59
N GLY A 52 -29.77 7.74 5.94
CA GLY A 52 -31.08 7.11 5.68
C GLY A 52 -31.15 6.23 4.43
N ASP A 53 -30.19 6.35 3.49
CA ASP A 53 -30.04 5.40 2.37
C ASP A 53 -29.43 4.10 2.91
N ALA A 54 -29.97 2.94 2.50
CA ALA A 54 -29.50 1.61 2.93
C ALA A 54 -28.01 1.34 2.64
N ARG A 55 -27.43 2.01 1.63
CA ARG A 55 -26.01 1.91 1.24
C ARG A 55 -25.08 2.76 2.11
N TYR A 56 -25.63 3.74 2.85
CA TYR A 56 -24.84 4.73 3.57
C TYR A 56 -23.90 4.10 4.60
N GLU A 57 -24.39 3.16 5.41
CA GLU A 57 -23.58 2.50 6.45
C GLU A 57 -22.39 1.73 5.88
N GLY A 58 -22.55 1.04 4.75
CA GLY A 58 -21.46 0.34 4.07
C GLY A 58 -20.43 1.27 3.44
N LEU A 59 -20.85 2.47 3.01
CA LEU A 59 -19.99 3.38 2.27
C LEU A 59 -19.32 4.47 3.12
N ARG A 60 -19.76 4.72 4.35
CA ARG A 60 -19.14 5.73 5.23
C ARG A 60 -17.91 5.21 5.99
N ARG A 61 -17.57 3.93 5.85
CA ARG A 61 -16.43 3.27 6.50
C ARG A 61 -15.35 2.91 5.50
N GLY A 62 -14.10 2.93 5.94
CA GLY A 62 -12.98 2.33 5.25
C GLY A 62 -12.61 0.97 5.85
N ASN A 63 -11.43 0.46 5.52
CA ASN A 63 -10.89 -0.80 6.04
C ASN A 63 -10.62 -0.77 7.55
N ASN A 64 -10.24 0.38 8.12
CA ASN A 64 -10.02 0.54 9.56
C ASN A 64 -11.31 0.90 10.28
N PHE A 65 -11.92 -0.05 10.97
CA PHE A 65 -13.19 0.12 11.68
C PHE A 65 -13.12 1.01 12.93
N ARG A 66 -11.94 1.47 13.32
CA ARG A 66 -11.83 2.55 14.31
C ARG A 66 -12.54 3.83 13.86
N PHE A 67 -12.67 4.03 12.55
CA PHE A 67 -13.17 5.26 11.98
C PHE A 67 -14.46 5.04 11.20
N ALA A 68 -15.48 5.81 11.58
CA ALA A 68 -16.76 5.83 10.89
C ALA A 68 -17.15 7.28 10.61
N GLY A 69 -17.00 7.71 9.37
CA GLY A 69 -17.38 9.05 8.92
C GLY A 69 -18.89 9.31 9.07
N ARG A 70 -19.26 10.60 9.11
CA ARG A 70 -20.65 11.06 9.11
C ARG A 70 -20.83 12.16 8.05
N PRO A 71 -20.45 11.92 6.78
CA PRO A 71 -20.62 12.92 5.73
C PRO A 71 -22.12 13.18 5.50
N GLU A 72 -22.45 14.41 5.10
CA GLU A 72 -23.83 14.76 4.69
C GLU A 72 -24.21 14.05 3.39
N GLU A 73 -23.21 13.75 2.57
CA GLU A 73 -23.39 12.97 1.34
C GLU A 73 -22.12 12.18 0.98
N ILE A 74 -22.34 11.03 0.37
CA ILE A 74 -21.32 10.25 -0.33
C ILE A 74 -21.67 10.30 -1.80
N ARG A 75 -20.70 10.71 -2.64
CA ARG A 75 -20.85 10.76 -4.08
C ARG A 75 -19.99 9.67 -4.71
N VAL A 76 -20.64 8.70 -5.30
CA VAL A 76 -20.00 7.67 -6.09
C VAL A 76 -19.90 8.20 -7.51
N VAL A 77 -18.67 8.31 -8.03
CA VAL A 77 -18.37 8.96 -9.32
C VAL A 77 -17.49 8.08 -10.19
N GLY A 78 -17.75 8.08 -11.51
CA GLY A 78 -17.11 7.20 -12.48
C GLY A 78 -16.37 7.94 -13.61
N SER A 79 -16.27 9.29 -13.57
CA SER A 79 -15.50 10.03 -14.58
C SER A 79 -14.87 11.31 -14.01
N THR A 80 -13.86 11.82 -14.70
CA THR A 80 -13.20 13.09 -14.37
C THR A 80 -14.18 14.26 -14.31
N GLU A 81 -15.12 14.35 -15.25
CA GLU A 81 -16.13 15.41 -15.31
C GLU A 81 -17.10 15.33 -14.11
N GLN A 82 -17.42 14.11 -13.66
CA GLN A 82 -18.24 13.91 -12.47
C GLN A 82 -17.50 14.34 -11.21
N VAL A 83 -16.18 14.09 -11.10
CA VAL A 83 -15.34 14.61 -10.02
C VAL A 83 -15.30 16.14 -10.03
N VAL A 84 -15.06 16.77 -11.19
CA VAL A 84 -15.06 18.24 -11.34
C VAL A 84 -16.39 18.83 -10.87
N ARG A 85 -17.52 18.28 -11.33
CA ARG A 85 -18.85 18.74 -10.89
C ARG A 85 -19.06 18.59 -9.38
N ALA A 86 -18.68 17.45 -8.83
CA ALA A 86 -18.84 17.17 -7.39
C ALA A 86 -18.02 18.11 -6.52
N VAL A 87 -16.75 18.40 -6.90
CA VAL A 87 -15.89 19.36 -6.21
C VAL A 87 -16.47 20.77 -6.30
N ASN A 88 -16.88 21.23 -7.49
CA ASN A 88 -17.50 22.55 -7.69
C ASN A 88 -18.76 22.74 -6.83
N GLU A 89 -19.62 21.74 -6.75
CA GLU A 89 -20.82 21.80 -5.92
C GLU A 89 -20.49 21.81 -4.42
N ALA A 90 -19.52 21.01 -3.98
CA ALA A 90 -19.08 20.99 -2.59
C ALA A 90 -18.45 22.32 -2.16
N VAL A 91 -17.58 22.90 -3.00
CA VAL A 91 -16.94 24.20 -2.74
C VAL A 91 -17.97 25.32 -2.65
N ARG A 92 -18.92 25.39 -3.61
CA ARG A 92 -20.02 26.38 -3.57
C ARG A 92 -20.91 26.26 -2.34
N ALA A 93 -21.09 25.03 -1.83
CA ALA A 93 -21.86 24.76 -0.62
C ALA A 93 -21.04 24.92 0.67
N GLY A 94 -19.77 25.33 0.60
CA GLY A 94 -18.88 25.44 1.78
C GLY A 94 -18.58 24.10 2.47
N ARG A 95 -18.71 22.97 1.76
CA ARG A 95 -18.53 21.63 2.31
C ARG A 95 -17.09 21.15 2.16
N ARG A 96 -16.51 20.67 3.27
CA ARG A 96 -15.21 20.00 3.21
C ARG A 96 -15.31 18.68 2.48
N VAL A 97 -14.41 18.48 1.52
CA VAL A 97 -14.33 17.29 0.65
C VAL A 97 -13.25 16.36 1.14
N ALA A 98 -13.54 15.06 1.11
CA ALA A 98 -12.51 14.01 1.15
C ALA A 98 -12.72 13.03 0.00
N VAL A 99 -11.67 12.32 -0.38
CA VAL A 99 -11.68 11.35 -1.49
C VAL A 99 -11.28 9.97 -1.00
N ARG A 100 -11.98 8.95 -1.48
CA ARG A 100 -11.70 7.54 -1.22
C ARG A 100 -11.52 6.78 -2.53
N SER A 101 -10.44 6.01 -2.62
CA SER A 101 -10.17 4.97 -3.59
C SER A 101 -10.55 3.60 -2.97
N GLY A 102 -9.57 2.74 -2.61
CA GLY A 102 -9.82 1.44 -1.97
C GLY A 102 -10.13 1.48 -0.46
N GLY A 103 -10.10 2.66 0.20
CA GLY A 103 -10.48 2.78 1.61
C GLY A 103 -9.47 2.25 2.64
N HIS A 104 -8.22 2.01 2.27
CA HIS A 104 -7.17 1.43 3.13
C HIS A 104 -6.35 2.47 3.93
N CYS A 105 -6.80 3.71 4.08
CA CYS A 105 -6.11 4.71 4.89
C CYS A 105 -6.04 4.27 6.37
N PHE A 106 -4.87 4.37 7.00
CA PHE A 106 -4.66 3.97 8.38
C PHE A 106 -5.22 4.97 9.40
N GLU A 107 -5.42 6.22 8.97
CA GLU A 107 -5.96 7.30 9.79
C GLU A 107 -7.35 7.76 9.29
N ASN A 108 -8.00 8.63 10.07
CA ASN A 108 -9.37 9.06 9.80
C ASN A 108 -9.51 10.14 8.71
N PHE A 109 -8.61 10.23 7.74
CA PHE A 109 -8.62 11.32 6.75
C PHE A 109 -9.94 11.44 5.99
N THR A 110 -10.58 10.31 5.71
CA THR A 110 -11.90 10.27 5.02
C THR A 110 -13.09 10.22 5.99
N ALA A 111 -12.83 9.95 7.27
CA ALA A 111 -13.86 9.81 8.30
C ALA A 111 -13.85 10.97 9.33
N ASP A 112 -13.03 12.00 9.11
CA ASP A 112 -12.96 13.21 9.93
C ASP A 112 -14.36 13.85 10.03
N PRO A 113 -14.85 14.22 11.23
CA PRO A 113 -16.19 14.83 11.41
C PRO A 113 -16.43 16.11 10.60
N ALA A 114 -15.36 16.82 10.21
CA ALA A 114 -15.45 18.01 9.37
C ALA A 114 -15.70 17.68 7.88
N VAL A 115 -15.49 16.44 7.44
CA VAL A 115 -15.79 16.00 6.07
C VAL A 115 -17.31 15.95 5.88
N LYS A 116 -17.83 16.74 4.93
CA LYS A 116 -19.25 16.81 4.62
C LYS A 116 -19.60 16.12 3.31
N THR A 117 -18.69 16.10 2.35
CA THR A 117 -18.82 15.38 1.09
C THR A 117 -17.67 14.38 0.95
N LEU A 118 -18.00 13.09 0.90
CA LEU A 118 -17.04 12.01 0.59
C LEU A 118 -17.21 11.60 -0.87
N LEU A 119 -16.16 11.73 -1.67
CA LEU A 119 -16.12 11.20 -3.03
C LEU A 119 -15.57 9.79 -3.01
N ASP A 120 -16.34 8.86 -3.55
CA ASP A 120 -15.96 7.47 -3.77
C ASP A 120 -15.62 7.25 -5.23
N LEU A 121 -14.36 6.95 -5.51
CA LEU A 121 -13.83 6.76 -6.86
C LEU A 121 -13.81 5.29 -7.27
N SER A 122 -14.42 4.37 -6.53
CA SER A 122 -14.35 2.94 -6.82
C SER A 122 -14.80 2.54 -8.23
N PRO A 123 -15.76 3.26 -8.89
CA PRO A 123 -16.12 2.95 -10.28
C PRO A 123 -15.11 3.46 -11.32
N MET A 124 -14.12 4.28 -10.93
CA MET A 124 -13.03 4.70 -11.79
C MET A 124 -11.91 3.66 -11.71
N ASP A 125 -12.10 2.48 -12.29
CA ASP A 125 -11.22 1.32 -12.11
C ASP A 125 -10.61 0.78 -13.41
N GLU A 126 -10.71 1.51 -14.50
CA GLU A 126 -10.13 1.11 -15.77
C GLU A 126 -8.60 1.03 -15.69
N VAL A 127 -8.06 -0.03 -16.30
CA VAL A 127 -6.62 -0.28 -16.49
C VAL A 127 -6.39 -0.68 -17.94
N GLY A 128 -5.49 0.01 -18.64
CA GLY A 128 -5.22 -0.28 -20.04
C GLY A 128 -3.95 0.41 -20.56
N TYR A 129 -3.71 0.29 -21.85
CA TYR A 129 -2.63 0.99 -22.55
C TYR A 129 -3.18 2.23 -23.26
N ASP A 130 -2.55 3.36 -23.01
CA ASP A 130 -2.83 4.64 -23.65
C ASP A 130 -1.76 4.90 -24.74
N ALA A 131 -2.20 4.86 -26.00
CA ALA A 131 -1.30 4.98 -27.14
C ALA A 131 -0.75 6.42 -27.31
N ASP A 132 -1.53 7.44 -26.96
CA ASP A 132 -1.12 8.84 -27.07
C ASP A 132 -0.04 9.17 -26.04
N MET A 133 -0.20 8.70 -24.81
CA MET A 133 0.76 8.84 -23.73
C MET A 133 1.90 7.81 -23.82
N ARG A 134 1.74 6.77 -24.64
CA ARG A 134 2.64 5.61 -24.71
C ARG A 134 2.99 5.08 -23.33
N ALA A 135 1.96 4.87 -22.52
CA ALA A 135 2.06 4.48 -21.12
C ALA A 135 0.84 3.65 -20.69
N PHE A 136 0.94 2.93 -19.61
CA PHE A 136 -0.20 2.25 -19.02
C PHE A 136 -1.04 3.22 -18.19
N SER A 137 -2.31 3.33 -18.55
CA SER A 137 -3.31 4.11 -17.83
C SER A 137 -3.92 3.29 -16.70
N VAL A 138 -4.00 3.87 -15.51
CA VAL A 138 -4.64 3.27 -14.33
C VAL A 138 -5.52 4.33 -13.67
N GLN A 139 -6.81 4.06 -13.56
CA GLN A 139 -7.72 4.91 -12.80
C GLN A 139 -7.61 4.66 -11.30
N PRO A 140 -7.88 5.67 -10.44
CA PRO A 140 -7.58 5.63 -9.00
C PRO A 140 -8.41 4.61 -8.20
N GLY A 141 -9.60 4.24 -8.66
CA GLY A 141 -10.47 3.24 -8.04
C GLY A 141 -10.01 1.80 -8.29
N ALA A 142 -9.13 1.57 -9.29
CA ALA A 142 -8.59 0.25 -9.56
C ALA A 142 -7.87 -0.31 -8.33
N THR A 143 -8.19 -1.54 -7.96
CA THR A 143 -7.45 -2.25 -6.92
C THR A 143 -6.14 -2.81 -7.46
N LEU A 144 -5.13 -3.00 -6.60
CA LEU A 144 -3.85 -3.58 -7.02
C LEU A 144 -4.03 -4.96 -7.67
N GLY A 145 -4.95 -5.78 -7.14
CA GLY A 145 -5.27 -7.07 -7.76
C GLY A 145 -5.82 -6.94 -9.17
N HIS A 146 -6.62 -5.90 -9.45
CA HIS A 146 -7.09 -5.60 -10.81
C HIS A 146 -5.94 -5.12 -11.71
N VAL A 147 -5.11 -4.22 -11.22
CA VAL A 147 -3.92 -3.73 -11.94
C VAL A 147 -3.01 -4.90 -12.31
N TYR A 148 -2.66 -5.77 -11.37
CA TYR A 148 -1.80 -6.93 -11.65
C TYR A 148 -2.41 -7.87 -12.68
N ARG A 149 -3.70 -8.21 -12.57
CA ARG A 149 -4.37 -9.09 -13.54
C ARG A 149 -4.36 -8.52 -14.95
N THR A 150 -4.69 -7.24 -15.07
CA THR A 150 -4.81 -6.59 -16.37
C THR A 150 -3.45 -6.45 -17.05
N LEU A 151 -2.44 -5.96 -16.33
CA LEU A 151 -1.08 -5.80 -16.85
C LEU A 151 -0.45 -7.15 -17.23
N PHE A 152 -0.59 -8.17 -16.35
CA PHE A 152 -0.06 -9.50 -16.60
C PHE A 152 -0.71 -10.17 -17.82
N LYS A 153 -2.05 -10.20 -17.86
CA LYS A 153 -2.79 -10.89 -18.92
C LYS A 153 -2.66 -10.19 -20.27
N GLY A 154 -2.63 -8.86 -20.27
CA GLY A 154 -2.57 -8.08 -21.50
C GLY A 154 -1.17 -8.01 -22.12
N TRP A 155 -0.14 -7.89 -21.27
CA TRP A 155 1.21 -7.56 -21.77
C TRP A 155 2.37 -8.26 -21.05
N GLY A 156 2.12 -9.13 -20.08
CA GLY A 156 3.18 -9.83 -19.34
C GLY A 156 4.02 -8.94 -18.44
N VAL A 157 3.54 -7.74 -18.10
CA VAL A 157 4.25 -6.75 -17.28
C VAL A 157 3.57 -6.54 -15.93
N THR A 158 4.28 -5.87 -15.01
CA THR A 158 3.78 -5.54 -13.68
C THR A 158 4.34 -4.22 -13.15
N ILE A 159 3.92 -3.84 -11.96
CA ILE A 159 4.46 -2.73 -11.16
C ILE A 159 5.03 -3.26 -9.84
N PRO A 160 6.02 -2.60 -9.23
CA PRO A 160 6.55 -2.98 -7.91
C PRO A 160 5.66 -2.48 -6.76
N GLY A 161 4.34 -2.73 -6.87
CA GLY A 161 3.33 -2.33 -5.89
C GLY A 161 3.16 -3.31 -4.74
N GLY A 162 2.27 -2.96 -3.80
CA GLY A 162 1.98 -3.74 -2.60
C GLY A 162 1.32 -5.10 -2.88
N SER A 163 1.44 -6.02 -1.93
CA SER A 163 0.91 -7.39 -2.05
C SER A 163 -0.56 -7.55 -1.69
N CYS A 164 -1.17 -6.56 -1.03
CA CYS A 164 -2.60 -6.60 -0.71
C CYS A 164 -3.45 -6.29 -1.95
N PRO A 165 -4.22 -7.25 -2.49
CA PRO A 165 -4.95 -7.08 -3.75
C PRO A 165 -6.12 -6.09 -3.65
N ALA A 166 -6.64 -5.82 -2.45
CA ALA A 166 -7.78 -4.93 -2.23
C ALA A 166 -7.40 -3.44 -2.10
N VAL A 167 -6.11 -3.11 -1.95
CA VAL A 167 -5.64 -1.73 -1.86
C VAL A 167 -5.88 -0.98 -3.17
N GLY A 168 -6.48 0.20 -3.09
CA GLY A 168 -6.74 1.05 -4.27
C GLY A 168 -5.49 1.79 -4.76
N ALA A 169 -5.35 1.89 -6.07
CA ALA A 169 -4.24 2.55 -6.75
C ALA A 169 -4.11 4.04 -6.32
N GLY A 170 -5.21 4.74 -6.15
CA GLY A 170 -5.23 6.18 -5.87
C GLY A 170 -4.40 6.58 -4.66
N GLY A 171 -4.64 5.96 -3.49
CA GLY A 171 -3.85 6.24 -2.30
C GLY A 171 -2.45 5.62 -2.37
N HIS A 172 -2.35 4.41 -2.89
CA HIS A 172 -1.09 3.67 -2.94
C HIS A 172 -0.02 4.37 -3.78
N PHE A 173 -0.38 4.83 -4.98
CA PHE A 173 0.56 5.49 -5.89
C PHE A 173 0.94 6.89 -5.38
N SER A 174 -0.03 7.69 -4.94
CA SER A 174 0.23 9.08 -4.51
C SER A 174 1.28 9.22 -3.40
N GLY A 175 1.43 8.21 -2.54
CA GLY A 175 2.41 8.24 -1.45
C GLY A 175 3.71 7.48 -1.74
N GLY A 176 3.86 6.89 -2.93
CA GLY A 176 5.07 6.15 -3.32
C GLY A 176 4.80 4.77 -3.89
N GLY A 177 4.13 3.92 -3.15
CA GLY A 177 3.83 2.54 -3.53
C GLY A 177 5.07 1.63 -3.53
N TYR A 178 5.05 0.56 -2.74
CA TYR A 178 6.11 -0.44 -2.72
C TYR A 178 5.58 -1.84 -2.41
N GLY A 179 6.36 -2.84 -2.74
CA GLY A 179 6.04 -4.24 -2.46
C GLY A 179 7.17 -5.19 -2.82
N VAL A 180 6.78 -6.43 -3.09
CA VAL A 180 7.65 -7.60 -3.29
C VAL A 180 8.80 -7.36 -4.30
N LEU A 181 8.56 -6.60 -5.34
CA LEU A 181 9.52 -6.35 -6.41
C LEU A 181 10.29 -5.03 -6.26
N SER A 182 10.03 -4.23 -5.19
CA SER A 182 10.59 -2.88 -5.09
C SER A 182 12.11 -2.84 -4.94
N ARG A 183 12.70 -3.81 -4.25
CA ARG A 183 14.16 -3.88 -4.10
C ARG A 183 14.86 -4.07 -5.45
N ARG A 184 14.18 -4.73 -6.40
CA ARG A 184 14.69 -5.02 -7.75
C ARG A 184 14.36 -3.93 -8.76
N TYR A 185 13.19 -3.29 -8.66
CA TYR A 185 12.70 -2.39 -9.71
C TYR A 185 12.40 -0.96 -9.25
N GLY A 186 12.53 -0.63 -7.95
CA GLY A 186 12.17 0.67 -7.40
C GLY A 186 10.75 0.71 -6.85
N SER A 187 10.27 1.89 -6.50
CA SER A 187 8.90 2.14 -6.06
C SER A 187 7.97 2.35 -7.25
N VAL A 188 6.66 2.25 -7.05
CA VAL A 188 5.68 2.50 -8.13
C VAL A 188 5.86 3.89 -8.74
N VAL A 189 6.11 4.92 -7.92
CA VAL A 189 6.32 6.29 -8.40
C VAL A 189 7.56 6.47 -9.25
N ASP A 190 8.52 5.58 -9.19
CA ASP A 190 9.70 5.61 -10.07
C ASP A 190 9.32 5.26 -11.53
N HIS A 191 8.17 4.62 -11.71
CA HIS A 191 7.56 4.31 -13.01
C HIS A 191 6.41 5.26 -13.37
N LEU A 192 6.07 6.23 -12.50
CA LEU A 192 5.00 7.19 -12.78
C LEU A 192 5.44 8.15 -13.88
N TYR A 193 4.73 8.14 -15.00
CA TYR A 193 4.98 9.00 -16.15
C TYR A 193 4.15 10.28 -16.09
N GLY A 194 2.87 10.17 -15.74
CA GLY A 194 1.95 11.30 -15.70
C GLY A 194 0.78 11.06 -14.74
N VAL A 195 0.07 12.14 -14.45
CA VAL A 195 -1.17 12.15 -13.67
C VAL A 195 -2.18 13.10 -14.30
N GLU A 196 -3.48 12.74 -14.22
CA GLU A 196 -4.58 13.67 -14.39
C GLU A 196 -5.16 13.99 -13.02
N VAL A 197 -5.30 15.27 -12.69
CA VAL A 197 -5.68 15.73 -11.36
C VAL A 197 -6.78 16.79 -11.47
N VAL A 198 -7.86 16.63 -10.73
CA VAL A 198 -8.85 17.69 -10.53
C VAL A 198 -8.34 18.59 -9.40
N VAL A 199 -7.97 19.81 -9.76
CA VAL A 199 -7.46 20.87 -8.87
C VAL A 199 -8.52 21.92 -8.61
N ALA A 200 -8.30 22.78 -7.60
CA ALA A 200 -9.19 23.90 -7.28
C ALA A 200 -8.43 25.22 -7.39
N ASP A 201 -8.90 26.09 -8.29
CA ASP A 201 -8.31 27.41 -8.55
C ASP A 201 -8.63 28.43 -7.44
N ARG A 202 -8.05 29.63 -7.53
CA ARG A 202 -8.23 30.70 -6.53
C ARG A 202 -9.67 31.17 -6.37
N ASP A 203 -10.46 31.12 -7.43
CA ASP A 203 -11.91 31.46 -7.40
C ASP A 203 -12.76 30.32 -6.80
N GLY A 204 -12.14 29.15 -6.57
CA GLY A 204 -12.79 27.94 -6.07
C GLY A 204 -13.38 27.07 -7.16
N SER A 205 -13.19 27.39 -8.45
CA SER A 205 -13.57 26.51 -9.54
C SER A 205 -12.63 25.31 -9.64
N ALA A 206 -13.20 24.14 -9.93
CA ALA A 206 -12.42 22.94 -10.14
C ALA A 206 -12.29 22.63 -11.64
N ARG A 207 -11.12 22.17 -12.04
CA ARG A 207 -10.82 21.71 -13.40
C ARG A 207 -9.82 20.56 -13.40
N ALA A 208 -9.81 19.76 -14.46
CA ALA A 208 -8.82 18.72 -14.67
C ALA A 208 -7.53 19.30 -15.28
N VAL A 209 -6.39 18.78 -14.85
CA VAL A 209 -5.06 19.14 -15.33
C VAL A 209 -4.27 17.86 -15.54
N VAL A 210 -3.64 17.71 -16.71
CA VAL A 210 -2.65 16.68 -16.97
C VAL A 210 -1.26 17.23 -16.65
N ALA A 211 -0.45 16.43 -15.97
CA ALA A 211 0.93 16.76 -15.62
C ALA A 211 1.82 15.52 -15.83
N THR A 212 2.99 15.71 -16.43
CA THR A 212 3.91 14.63 -16.78
C THR A 212 5.31 14.86 -16.20
N ARG A 213 6.16 13.82 -16.28
CA ARG A 213 7.57 13.93 -15.88
C ARG A 213 8.45 14.67 -16.89
N GLU A 214 7.92 15.02 -18.06
CA GLU A 214 8.71 15.68 -19.11
C GLU A 214 9.22 17.04 -18.61
N ARG A 215 10.43 17.39 -19.03
CA ARG A 215 11.12 18.58 -18.48
C ARG A 215 10.48 19.91 -18.91
N ASP A 216 9.87 19.92 -20.07
CA ASP A 216 9.17 21.04 -20.68
C ASP A 216 7.68 21.12 -20.32
N ASP A 217 7.16 20.17 -19.55
CA ASP A 217 5.76 20.23 -19.08
C ASP A 217 5.60 21.35 -18.04
N PRO A 218 4.78 22.39 -18.32
CA PRO A 218 4.56 23.50 -17.39
C PRO A 218 3.90 23.07 -16.07
N ASN A 219 3.31 21.88 -16.03
CA ASN A 219 2.63 21.32 -14.87
C ASN A 219 3.50 20.27 -14.14
N ARG A 220 4.76 20.11 -14.53
CA ARG A 220 5.66 19.07 -14.02
C ARG A 220 5.76 19.03 -12.49
N ASP A 221 5.61 20.16 -11.81
CA ASP A 221 5.65 20.19 -10.35
C ASP A 221 4.41 19.53 -9.71
N LEU A 222 3.26 19.57 -10.38
CA LEU A 222 2.06 18.84 -9.94
C LEU A 222 2.28 17.32 -10.06
N TRP A 223 2.86 16.86 -11.20
CA TRP A 223 3.28 15.46 -11.32
C TRP A 223 4.25 15.07 -10.20
N TRP A 224 5.30 15.88 -9.96
CA TRP A 224 6.29 15.59 -8.93
C TRP A 224 5.65 15.47 -7.54
N ALA A 225 4.71 16.32 -7.17
CA ALA A 225 4.03 16.25 -5.89
C ALA A 225 3.26 14.93 -5.71
N HIS A 226 2.74 14.34 -6.79
CA HIS A 226 2.05 13.04 -6.76
C HIS A 226 3.00 11.84 -6.79
N THR A 227 4.33 12.06 -6.80
CA THR A 227 5.34 10.99 -6.69
C THR A 227 5.76 10.71 -5.24
N GLY A 228 4.85 10.88 -4.27
CA GLY A 228 5.14 10.60 -2.86
C GLY A 228 4.67 11.67 -1.88
N GLY A 229 3.98 12.72 -2.33
CA GLY A 229 3.43 13.77 -1.45
C GLY A 229 2.18 13.35 -0.67
N GLY A 230 1.66 12.16 -0.94
CA GLY A 230 0.44 11.63 -0.32
C GLY A 230 -0.85 12.05 -1.00
N GLY A 231 -1.87 11.20 -0.91
CA GLY A 231 -3.18 11.45 -1.50
C GLY A 231 -3.98 12.55 -0.76
N GLY A 232 -4.88 13.23 -1.50
CA GLY A 232 -5.77 14.23 -0.91
C GLY A 232 -5.11 15.55 -0.51
N ASN A 233 -3.95 15.89 -1.08
CA ASN A 233 -3.20 17.11 -0.78
C ASN A 233 -3.33 18.20 -1.85
N PHE A 234 -3.15 17.86 -3.12
CA PHE A 234 -2.98 18.85 -4.21
C PHE A 234 -4.15 18.85 -5.19
N GLY A 235 -5.08 17.92 -5.01
CA GLY A 235 -6.21 17.65 -5.88
C GLY A 235 -6.69 16.22 -5.76
N ILE A 236 -7.61 15.84 -6.64
CA ILE A 236 -8.13 14.48 -6.77
C ILE A 236 -7.59 13.87 -8.06
N VAL A 237 -6.73 12.87 -7.95
CA VAL A 237 -6.22 12.16 -9.13
C VAL A 237 -7.34 11.34 -9.75
N THR A 238 -7.52 11.46 -11.06
CA THR A 238 -8.51 10.75 -11.86
C THR A 238 -7.87 9.75 -12.82
N ARG A 239 -6.54 9.87 -13.05
CA ARG A 239 -5.77 8.94 -13.87
C ARG A 239 -4.28 9.00 -13.54
N TYR A 240 -3.63 7.85 -13.55
CA TYR A 240 -2.18 7.69 -13.52
C TYR A 240 -1.72 7.11 -14.85
N TRP A 241 -0.55 7.53 -15.34
CA TRP A 241 0.15 6.90 -16.45
C TRP A 241 1.48 6.35 -15.97
N LEU A 242 1.73 5.07 -16.26
CA LEU A 242 2.91 4.33 -15.80
C LEU A 242 3.78 3.91 -16.98
N ARG A 243 5.04 4.27 -16.92
CA ARG A 243 6.09 3.90 -17.86
C ARG A 243 7.45 4.04 -17.19
N SER A 244 8.29 3.00 -17.24
CA SER A 244 9.64 3.06 -16.67
C SER A 244 10.47 4.17 -17.32
N PRO A 245 11.38 4.83 -16.58
CA PRO A 245 12.28 5.83 -17.14
C PRO A 245 13.10 5.25 -18.29
N GLY A 246 13.13 5.96 -19.43
CA GLY A 246 13.88 5.55 -20.61
C GLY A 246 13.27 4.39 -21.42
N ALA A 247 12.19 3.75 -20.94
CA ALA A 247 11.54 2.67 -21.65
C ALA A 247 10.90 3.16 -22.96
N LYS A 248 11.09 2.38 -24.02
CA LYS A 248 10.61 2.63 -25.39
C LYS A 248 10.21 1.30 -26.03
N GLY A 249 9.52 1.35 -27.17
CA GLY A 249 9.12 0.16 -27.92
C GLY A 249 7.69 -0.27 -27.61
N ASP A 250 7.46 -1.57 -27.70
CA ASP A 250 6.13 -2.16 -27.48
C ASP A 250 5.66 -2.04 -26.03
N PRO A 251 4.35 -2.07 -25.78
CA PRO A 251 3.82 -1.98 -24.41
C PRO A 251 4.44 -3.00 -23.44
N SER A 252 4.75 -4.22 -23.89
CA SER A 252 5.41 -5.25 -23.08
C SER A 252 6.82 -4.90 -22.57
N GLN A 253 7.41 -3.80 -23.07
CA GLN A 253 8.74 -3.32 -22.69
C GLN A 253 8.70 -2.04 -21.82
N LEU A 254 7.51 -1.50 -21.58
CA LEU A 254 7.36 -0.20 -20.90
C LEU A 254 7.36 -0.27 -19.37
N LEU A 255 7.10 -1.43 -18.81
CA LEU A 255 7.16 -1.71 -17.37
C LEU A 255 7.98 -2.99 -17.11
N PRO A 256 8.36 -3.28 -15.87
CA PRO A 256 9.04 -4.52 -15.53
C PRO A 256 8.26 -5.76 -15.97
N ALA A 257 8.95 -6.75 -16.53
CA ALA A 257 8.34 -8.05 -16.82
C ALA A 257 7.83 -8.68 -15.52
N SER A 258 6.65 -9.27 -15.56
CA SER A 258 6.12 -10.03 -14.45
C SER A 258 6.92 -11.32 -14.25
N PRO A 259 7.21 -11.74 -13.01
CA PRO A 259 7.64 -13.10 -12.74
C PRO A 259 6.63 -14.12 -13.30
N SER A 260 7.06 -15.28 -13.72
CA SER A 260 6.15 -16.42 -13.98
C SER A 260 5.68 -17.04 -12.66
N GLU A 261 6.61 -17.20 -11.73
CA GLU A 261 6.39 -17.82 -10.43
C GLU A 261 7.13 -17.07 -9.32
N MET A 262 6.57 -17.15 -8.12
CA MET A 262 7.17 -16.63 -6.89
C MET A 262 7.59 -17.78 -5.99
N LEU A 263 8.84 -17.74 -5.56
CA LEU A 263 9.35 -18.55 -4.46
C LEU A 263 9.04 -17.85 -3.14
N GLU A 264 8.52 -18.59 -2.18
CA GLU A 264 8.36 -18.18 -0.79
C GLU A 264 9.00 -19.19 0.13
N ALA A 265 9.88 -18.73 1.03
CA ALA A 265 10.45 -19.54 2.08
C ALA A 265 10.13 -18.89 3.44
N VAL A 266 9.76 -19.72 4.42
CA VAL A 266 9.37 -19.27 5.76
C VAL A 266 10.13 -20.09 6.80
N ILE A 267 10.75 -19.39 7.74
CA ILE A 267 11.25 -19.97 8.99
C ILE A 267 10.58 -19.28 10.17
N ALA A 268 10.35 -19.98 11.27
CA ALA A 268 9.78 -19.39 12.47
C ALA A 268 10.48 -19.90 13.73
N TRP A 269 10.66 -19.02 14.70
CA TRP A 269 11.25 -19.36 15.99
C TRP A 269 10.18 -19.33 17.09
N PRO A 270 10.23 -20.30 18.04
CA PRO A 270 9.36 -20.28 19.19
C PRO A 270 9.82 -19.18 20.18
N TRP A 271 8.87 -18.63 20.94
CA TRP A 271 9.21 -17.83 22.11
C TRP A 271 9.71 -18.68 23.29
N GLN A 272 9.35 -19.95 23.33
CA GLN A 272 9.86 -20.89 24.32
C GLN A 272 11.37 -21.04 24.16
N GLY A 273 12.11 -20.80 25.23
CA GLY A 273 13.59 -20.82 25.22
C GLY A 273 14.25 -19.60 24.60
N MET A 274 13.49 -18.65 24.04
CA MET A 274 14.04 -17.42 23.44
C MET A 274 14.57 -16.49 24.52
N THR A 275 15.87 -16.30 24.57
CA THR A 275 16.52 -15.30 25.46
C THR A 275 16.60 -13.94 24.75
N GLU A 276 16.73 -12.86 25.53
CA GLU A 276 16.98 -11.51 24.97
C GLU A 276 18.26 -11.48 24.11
N ARG A 277 19.28 -12.24 24.48
CA ARG A 277 20.53 -12.38 23.72
C ARG A 277 20.27 -12.97 22.33
N THR A 278 19.55 -14.09 22.26
CA THR A 278 19.22 -14.77 21.00
C THR A 278 18.30 -13.92 20.14
N PHE A 279 17.26 -13.31 20.73
CA PHE A 279 16.40 -12.35 20.04
C PHE A 279 17.20 -11.19 19.46
N THR A 280 18.10 -10.60 20.25
CA THR A 280 18.98 -9.52 19.78
C THR A 280 19.86 -9.97 18.61
N ARG A 281 20.36 -11.20 18.65
CA ARG A 281 21.16 -11.76 17.56
C ARG A 281 20.35 -11.87 16.27
N LEU A 282 19.14 -12.43 16.32
CA LEU A 282 18.25 -12.58 15.18
C LEU A 282 17.94 -11.21 14.53
N VAL A 283 17.53 -10.23 15.32
CA VAL A 283 17.22 -8.88 14.81
C VAL A 283 18.45 -8.20 14.20
N ARG A 284 19.63 -8.36 14.81
CA ARG A 284 20.89 -7.85 14.25
C ARG A 284 21.29 -8.56 12.97
N ASN A 285 21.15 -9.87 12.89
CA ASN A 285 21.44 -10.63 11.68
C ASN A 285 20.62 -10.09 10.51
N PHE A 286 19.31 -9.85 10.72
CA PHE A 286 18.44 -9.26 9.72
C PHE A 286 18.89 -7.87 9.29
N GLY A 287 19.19 -6.98 10.23
CA GLY A 287 19.64 -5.62 9.93
C GLY A 287 20.97 -5.58 9.19
N VAL A 288 21.98 -6.29 9.69
CA VAL A 288 23.33 -6.35 9.09
C VAL A 288 23.30 -6.95 7.68
N TRP A 289 22.45 -7.97 7.47
CA TRP A 289 22.29 -8.52 6.12
C TRP A 289 21.77 -7.47 5.14
N HIS A 290 20.77 -6.68 5.54
CA HIS A 290 20.23 -5.60 4.70
C HIS A 290 21.24 -4.47 4.44
N GLU A 291 22.05 -4.09 5.43
CA GLU A 291 23.12 -3.12 5.22
C GLU A 291 24.09 -3.55 4.12
N ARG A 292 24.42 -4.85 4.06
CA ARG A 292 25.38 -5.42 3.09
C ARG A 292 24.76 -5.72 1.72
N ASN A 293 23.44 -5.91 1.64
CA ASN A 293 22.75 -6.44 0.46
C ASN A 293 21.68 -5.49 -0.11
N SER A 294 21.74 -4.19 0.18
CA SER A 294 20.76 -3.22 -0.30
C SER A 294 21.32 -2.16 -1.25
N ALA A 295 22.56 -2.30 -1.73
CA ALA A 295 23.05 -1.47 -2.82
C ALA A 295 22.25 -1.74 -4.11
N PRO A 296 21.97 -0.73 -4.96
CA PRO A 296 21.36 -0.94 -6.26
C PRO A 296 22.12 -1.99 -7.08
N GLY A 297 21.40 -2.98 -7.63
CA GLY A 297 21.99 -4.07 -8.42
C GLY A 297 22.67 -5.19 -7.63
N ALA A 298 22.78 -5.11 -6.31
CA ALA A 298 23.31 -6.20 -5.51
C ALA A 298 22.41 -7.46 -5.62
N PRO A 299 22.97 -8.69 -5.69
CA PRO A 299 22.19 -9.93 -5.81
C PRO A 299 21.09 -10.07 -4.74
N GLY A 300 21.38 -9.67 -3.50
CA GLY A 300 20.42 -9.70 -2.39
C GLY A 300 19.17 -8.85 -2.59
N THR A 301 19.15 -7.93 -3.57
CA THR A 301 17.97 -7.15 -3.93
C THR A 301 16.88 -7.98 -4.63
N GLY A 302 17.20 -9.18 -5.11
CA GLY A 302 16.23 -10.17 -5.59
C GLY A 302 15.33 -10.74 -4.49
N LEU A 303 15.72 -10.61 -3.22
CA LEU A 303 14.92 -11.07 -2.08
C LEU A 303 14.10 -9.95 -1.46
N TYR A 304 12.88 -10.28 -1.06
CA TYR A 304 11.98 -9.41 -0.28
C TYR A 304 11.65 -10.08 1.05
N PRO A 305 12.47 -9.89 2.08
CA PRO A 305 12.24 -10.48 3.39
C PRO A 305 11.30 -9.61 4.24
N ILE A 306 10.46 -10.29 5.03
CA ILE A 306 9.62 -9.70 6.07
C ILE A 306 9.83 -10.49 7.36
N PHE A 307 10.39 -9.86 8.38
CA PHE A 307 10.55 -10.44 9.70
C PHE A 307 9.40 -9.95 10.60
N MET A 308 8.49 -10.86 10.91
CA MET A 308 7.28 -10.58 11.70
C MET A 308 7.56 -10.88 13.16
N LEU A 309 8.03 -9.90 13.91
CA LEU A 309 8.30 -9.99 15.34
C LEU A 309 6.98 -9.87 16.12
N SER A 310 6.25 -10.99 16.21
CA SER A 310 4.96 -11.07 16.91
C SER A 310 5.15 -11.04 18.42
N HIS A 311 4.15 -10.54 19.17
CA HIS A 311 4.14 -10.60 20.62
C HIS A 311 4.20 -12.06 21.12
N ARG A 312 4.82 -12.31 22.28
CA ARG A 312 5.05 -13.68 22.80
C ARG A 312 3.77 -14.51 22.99
N SER A 313 2.62 -13.87 23.12
CA SER A 313 1.33 -14.57 23.17
C SER A 313 0.94 -15.24 21.84
N ALA A 314 1.64 -14.97 20.75
CA ALA A 314 1.51 -15.70 19.49
C ALA A 314 2.34 -16.99 19.44
N GLU A 315 3.08 -17.30 20.54
CA GLU A 315 3.92 -18.50 20.73
C GLU A 315 5.16 -18.55 19.84
N TYR A 316 5.13 -18.02 18.64
CA TYR A 316 6.24 -17.97 17.69
C TYR A 316 6.22 -16.69 16.83
N PHE A 317 7.33 -16.40 16.17
CA PHE A 317 7.43 -15.28 15.24
C PHE A 317 8.16 -15.71 13.95
N PRO A 318 7.52 -15.50 12.78
CA PRO A 318 8.04 -15.95 11.50
C PRO A 318 8.88 -14.90 10.78
N LEU A 319 9.77 -15.40 9.93
CA LEU A 319 10.46 -14.67 8.88
C LEU A 319 10.10 -15.30 7.54
N ALA A 320 9.47 -14.51 6.67
CA ALA A 320 9.17 -14.91 5.30
C ALA A 320 10.10 -14.19 4.33
N VAL A 321 10.58 -14.89 3.32
CA VAL A 321 11.30 -14.29 2.18
C VAL A 321 10.61 -14.67 0.88
N GLN A 322 10.41 -13.69 0.03
CA GLN A 322 9.79 -13.85 -1.28
C GLN A 322 10.78 -13.44 -2.36
N ALA A 323 10.78 -14.14 -3.49
CA ALA A 323 11.64 -13.87 -4.63
C ALA A 323 10.97 -14.33 -5.94
N ASP A 324 11.36 -13.72 -7.05
CA ASP A 324 11.07 -14.24 -8.39
C ASP A 324 11.80 -15.58 -8.56
N ALA A 325 11.04 -16.67 -8.75
CA ALA A 325 11.59 -18.02 -8.88
C ALA A 325 12.45 -18.20 -10.15
N GLY A 326 12.26 -17.34 -11.15
CA GLY A 326 13.06 -17.33 -12.37
C GLY A 326 14.45 -16.67 -12.26
N LEU A 327 14.79 -16.10 -11.09
CA LEU A 327 16.10 -15.48 -10.88
C LEU A 327 17.22 -16.54 -10.86
N PRO A 328 18.28 -16.35 -11.66
CA PRO A 328 19.44 -17.25 -11.63
C PRO A 328 20.03 -17.37 -10.23
N GLY A 329 20.12 -18.59 -9.70
CA GLY A 329 20.70 -18.87 -8.40
C GLY A 329 19.83 -18.44 -7.19
N VAL A 330 18.54 -18.22 -7.37
CA VAL A 330 17.62 -17.80 -6.30
C VAL A 330 17.63 -18.75 -5.11
N ASP A 331 17.68 -20.05 -5.35
CA ASP A 331 17.74 -21.06 -4.28
C ASP A 331 18.97 -20.90 -3.40
N ARG A 332 20.14 -20.72 -4.02
CA ARG A 332 21.38 -20.46 -3.28
C ARG A 332 21.28 -19.16 -2.48
N LEU A 333 20.77 -18.09 -3.10
CA LEU A 333 20.61 -16.79 -2.44
C LEU A 333 19.66 -16.86 -1.23
N VAL A 334 18.55 -17.59 -1.33
CA VAL A 334 17.63 -17.83 -0.22
C VAL A 334 18.32 -18.65 0.88
N ASN A 335 19.08 -19.70 0.54
CA ASN A 335 19.80 -20.51 1.52
C ASN A 335 20.88 -19.68 2.26
N GLU A 336 21.64 -18.86 1.54
CA GLU A 336 22.62 -17.95 2.13
C GLU A 336 21.95 -16.94 3.08
N PHE A 337 20.79 -16.38 2.69
CA PHE A 337 20.01 -15.51 3.54
C PHE A 337 19.55 -16.23 4.82
N MET A 338 18.91 -17.40 4.69
CA MET A 338 18.43 -18.18 5.84
C MET A 338 19.55 -18.57 6.80
N SER A 339 20.70 -18.99 6.26
CA SER A 339 21.89 -19.28 7.06
C SER A 339 22.42 -18.04 7.80
N ALA A 340 22.38 -16.87 7.14
CA ALA A 340 22.77 -15.62 7.79
C ALA A 340 21.81 -15.25 8.93
N MET A 341 20.52 -15.56 8.82
CA MET A 341 19.53 -15.28 9.87
C MET A 341 19.76 -16.14 11.12
N THR A 342 20.08 -17.42 10.94
CA THR A 342 20.30 -18.38 12.06
C THR A 342 21.71 -18.32 12.64
N ALA A 343 22.64 -17.58 12.03
CA ALA A 343 24.03 -17.56 12.44
C ALA A 343 24.24 -17.11 13.90
N GLY A 344 24.82 -17.98 14.73
CA GLY A 344 25.14 -17.69 16.14
C GLY A 344 23.91 -17.58 17.06
N THR A 345 22.81 -18.23 16.67
CA THR A 345 21.63 -18.43 17.53
C THR A 345 21.66 -19.82 18.16
N ASP A 346 21.05 -19.95 19.33
CA ASP A 346 20.99 -21.18 20.15
C ASP A 346 19.54 -21.73 20.24
N VAL A 347 18.63 -21.20 19.44
CA VAL A 347 17.23 -21.65 19.32
C VAL A 347 16.96 -22.05 17.88
N GLU A 348 16.59 -23.30 17.66
CA GLU A 348 16.27 -23.84 16.34
C GLU A 348 14.89 -23.37 15.86
N PRO A 349 14.73 -23.09 14.56
CA PRO A 349 13.42 -22.80 13.97
C PRO A 349 12.48 -24.01 14.09
N ILE A 350 11.21 -23.76 14.45
CA ILE A 350 10.14 -24.79 14.50
C ILE A 350 9.38 -24.92 13.18
N VAL A 351 9.52 -23.95 12.28
CA VAL A 351 8.96 -23.98 10.92
C VAL A 351 10.12 -23.75 9.96
N ASN A 352 10.19 -24.59 8.93
CA ASN A 352 11.07 -24.38 7.78
C ASN A 352 10.32 -24.91 6.55
N SER A 353 9.72 -24.01 5.79
CA SER A 353 8.92 -24.34 4.62
C SER A 353 9.37 -23.56 3.40
N ARG A 354 9.22 -24.18 2.23
CA ARG A 354 9.52 -23.57 0.95
C ARG A 354 8.47 -23.99 -0.06
N GLN A 355 7.95 -23.03 -0.81
CA GLN A 355 6.97 -23.28 -1.87
C GLN A 355 7.20 -22.34 -3.04
N THR A 356 6.79 -22.78 -4.21
CA THR A 356 6.73 -21.96 -5.41
C THR A 356 5.29 -21.92 -5.89
N MET A 357 4.82 -20.76 -6.33
CA MET A 357 3.46 -20.59 -6.82
C MET A 357 3.42 -19.58 -7.97
N PRO A 358 2.45 -19.69 -8.90
CA PRO A 358 2.31 -18.74 -9.99
C PRO A 358 2.18 -17.29 -9.49
N TRP A 359 2.85 -16.35 -10.16
CA TRP A 359 2.85 -14.92 -9.81
C TRP A 359 1.45 -14.38 -9.64
N LEU A 360 0.58 -14.59 -10.63
CA LEU A 360 -0.77 -14.04 -10.59
C LEU A 360 -1.58 -14.60 -9.42
N HIS A 361 -1.40 -15.88 -9.08
CA HIS A 361 -2.02 -16.50 -7.91
C HIS A 361 -1.56 -15.78 -6.63
N LYS A 362 -0.24 -15.64 -6.44
CA LYS A 362 0.34 -14.96 -5.26
C LYS A 362 -0.20 -13.54 -5.06
N MET A 363 -0.38 -12.80 -6.15
CA MET A 363 -0.72 -11.38 -6.08
C MET A 363 -2.22 -11.07 -6.09
N THR A 364 -3.08 -12.04 -6.37
CA THR A 364 -4.51 -11.74 -6.59
C THR A 364 -5.50 -12.60 -5.83
N TRP A 365 -5.07 -13.71 -5.21
CA TRP A 365 -5.98 -14.57 -4.46
C TRP A 365 -6.05 -14.18 -2.98
N PRO A 366 -7.25 -14.21 -2.36
CA PRO A 366 -7.40 -13.96 -0.92
C PRO A 366 -6.53 -14.90 -0.08
N GLY A 367 -5.96 -14.37 0.99
CA GLY A 367 -5.13 -15.15 1.92
C GLY A 367 -3.66 -15.28 1.52
N THR A 368 -3.27 -14.91 0.30
CA THR A 368 -1.86 -14.95 -0.12
C THR A 368 -1.07 -13.68 0.21
N GLY A 369 -1.74 -12.59 0.51
CA GLY A 369 -1.12 -11.27 0.81
C GLY A 369 -1.75 -10.52 1.98
N GLU A 370 -2.86 -11.00 2.52
CA GLU A 370 -3.50 -10.45 3.72
C GLU A 370 -3.62 -11.54 4.79
N SER A 371 -3.30 -11.20 6.02
CA SER A 371 -3.75 -11.96 7.17
C SER A 371 -5.26 -11.85 7.23
N GLY A 372 -5.98 -12.93 6.91
CA GLY A 372 -7.40 -13.01 6.76
C GLY A 372 -8.21 -12.46 7.93
N ASP A 373 -9.51 -12.58 7.82
CA ASP A 373 -10.52 -12.57 8.87
C ASP A 373 -10.97 -11.27 9.50
N ALA A 374 -10.69 -10.09 8.99
CA ALA A 374 -11.23 -9.00 9.77
C ALA A 374 -12.16 -8.08 8.99
N THR A 375 -13.39 -8.55 8.78
CA THR A 375 -14.49 -7.71 8.31
C THR A 375 -14.81 -6.53 9.27
N THR A 376 -14.33 -6.57 10.51
CA THR A 376 -14.55 -5.54 11.54
C THR A 376 -13.25 -5.12 12.25
N ARG A 377 -12.11 -5.27 11.60
CA ARG A 377 -10.81 -5.04 12.23
C ARG A 377 -10.54 -3.58 12.54
N ARG A 378 -10.27 -3.32 13.80
CA ARG A 378 -9.72 -2.06 14.31
C ARG A 378 -8.22 -2.21 14.40
N TYR A 379 -7.45 -1.20 14.02
CA TYR A 379 -5.99 -1.28 14.11
C TYR A 379 -5.32 0.09 14.22
N LYS A 380 -4.10 0.11 14.73
CA LYS A 380 -3.18 1.24 14.65
C LYS A 380 -1.83 0.75 14.18
N ASN A 381 -1.29 1.43 13.18
CA ASN A 381 0.05 1.22 12.69
C ASN A 381 0.88 2.49 12.89
N LYS A 382 2.17 2.30 13.22
CA LYS A 382 3.20 3.34 13.24
C LYS A 382 4.38 2.82 12.43
N ALA A 383 5.17 3.70 11.81
CA ALA A 383 6.24 3.23 10.94
C ALA A 383 7.50 4.07 11.03
N ALA A 384 8.62 3.46 10.63
CA ALA A 384 9.89 4.14 10.45
C ALA A 384 10.64 3.59 9.26
N TYR A 385 11.43 4.45 8.63
CA TYR A 385 12.50 4.06 7.73
C TYR A 385 13.81 3.86 8.50
N LEU A 386 14.58 2.85 8.13
CA LEU A 386 15.84 2.50 8.74
C LEU A 386 16.96 2.47 7.69
N ARG A 387 18.01 3.24 7.94
CA ARG A 387 19.25 3.25 7.15
C ARG A 387 20.18 2.11 7.55
N ARG A 388 20.08 1.67 8.79
CA ARG A 388 20.91 0.61 9.40
C ARG A 388 20.09 -0.27 10.33
N SER A 389 20.71 -1.31 10.81
CA SER A 389 20.18 -2.14 11.89
C SER A 389 19.81 -1.30 13.11
N LEU A 390 18.77 -1.69 13.80
CA LEU A 390 18.41 -1.10 15.09
C LEU A 390 19.59 -1.17 16.06
N THR A 391 19.75 -0.15 16.89
CA THR A 391 20.75 -0.14 17.97
C THR A 391 20.40 -1.17 19.06
N GLY A 392 21.38 -1.51 19.90
CA GLY A 392 21.13 -2.44 21.01
C GLY A 392 20.01 -1.97 21.95
N GLY A 393 19.94 -0.65 22.24
CA GLY A 393 18.88 -0.08 23.08
C GLY A 393 17.50 -0.17 22.41
N GLN A 394 17.41 0.07 21.10
CA GLN A 394 16.17 -0.10 20.35
C GLN A 394 15.71 -1.56 20.34
N ILE A 395 16.62 -2.52 20.12
CA ILE A 395 16.28 -3.96 20.14
C ILE A 395 15.83 -4.40 21.54
N ALA A 396 16.47 -3.91 22.61
CA ALA A 396 16.06 -4.19 23.98
C ALA A 396 14.64 -3.63 24.25
N ALA A 397 14.31 -2.44 23.74
CA ALA A 397 12.97 -1.89 23.82
C ALA A 397 11.95 -2.75 23.06
N VAL A 398 12.30 -3.22 21.84
CA VAL A 398 11.45 -4.15 21.05
C VAL A 398 11.20 -5.42 21.86
N HIS A 399 12.24 -6.07 22.36
CA HIS A 399 12.11 -7.31 23.18
C HIS A 399 11.20 -7.10 24.39
N ARG A 400 11.41 -6.03 25.17
CA ARG A 400 10.61 -5.70 26.35
C ARG A 400 9.11 -5.57 26.02
N HIS A 401 8.76 -4.88 24.91
CA HIS A 401 7.36 -4.71 24.52
C HIS A 401 6.74 -5.98 23.94
N LEU A 402 7.51 -6.82 23.26
CA LEU A 402 7.02 -8.09 22.73
C LEU A 402 6.90 -9.19 23.79
N THR A 403 7.50 -8.99 24.98
CA THR A 403 7.47 -9.96 26.09
C THR A 403 6.69 -9.47 27.31
N ASN A 404 6.11 -8.26 27.28
CA ASN A 404 5.29 -7.75 28.39
C ASN A 404 3.95 -8.50 28.52
N ALA A 405 3.18 -8.17 29.56
CA ALA A 405 1.90 -8.84 29.82
C ALA A 405 0.70 -8.21 29.10
N THR A 406 0.88 -7.05 28.43
CA THR A 406 -0.22 -6.23 27.90
C THR A 406 -0.42 -6.33 26.38
N GLY A 407 0.50 -7.00 25.67
CA GLY A 407 0.34 -7.29 24.25
C GLY A 407 -0.57 -8.51 24.00
N ASP A 408 -0.91 -8.71 22.72
CA ASP A 408 -1.71 -9.85 22.28
C ASP A 408 -1.15 -10.45 20.96
N PRO A 409 -1.71 -11.58 20.48
CA PRO A 409 -1.22 -12.23 19.27
C PRO A 409 -1.33 -11.37 18.00
N GLY A 410 -2.25 -10.39 17.98
CA GLY A 410 -2.43 -9.43 16.88
C GLY A 410 -1.49 -8.23 16.94
N SER A 411 -0.55 -8.21 17.89
CA SER A 411 0.38 -7.11 18.12
C SER A 411 1.82 -7.50 17.80
N GLY A 412 2.59 -6.54 17.30
CA GLY A 412 4.00 -6.81 16.97
C GLY A 412 4.69 -5.72 16.17
N MET A 413 5.81 -6.11 15.59
CA MET A 413 6.62 -5.28 14.72
C MET A 413 7.02 -6.05 13.46
N LEU A 414 6.90 -5.44 12.31
CA LEU A 414 7.45 -5.97 11.06
C LEU A 414 8.76 -5.24 10.73
N LEU A 415 9.81 -5.97 10.44
CA LEU A 415 10.98 -5.46 9.73
C LEU A 415 10.89 -5.92 8.29
N ILE A 416 10.82 -4.99 7.35
CA ILE A 416 10.60 -5.25 5.93
C ILE A 416 11.83 -4.83 5.15
N GLY A 417 12.38 -5.73 4.34
CA GLY A 417 13.49 -5.43 3.45
C GLY A 417 13.13 -4.33 2.44
N TYR A 418 14.00 -3.32 2.32
CA TYR A 418 13.83 -2.18 1.42
C TYR A 418 15.18 -1.81 0.77
N GLY A 419 15.32 -0.64 0.15
CA GLY A 419 16.55 -0.24 -0.54
C GLY A 419 16.66 -0.86 -1.93
N GLY A 420 17.85 -1.28 -2.33
CA GLY A 420 18.08 -1.76 -3.69
C GLY A 420 17.83 -0.66 -4.72
N GLN A 421 17.08 -0.98 -5.78
CA GLN A 421 16.79 -0.03 -6.86
C GLN A 421 16.04 1.23 -6.41
N VAL A 422 15.33 1.18 -5.27
CA VAL A 422 14.75 2.39 -4.65
C VAL A 422 15.83 3.44 -4.36
N GLY A 423 17.02 3.00 -3.93
CA GLY A 423 18.17 3.86 -3.63
C GLY A 423 18.91 4.40 -4.85
N ALA A 424 18.59 3.93 -6.07
CA ALA A 424 19.17 4.45 -7.30
C ALA A 424 18.59 5.80 -7.73
N VAL A 425 17.46 6.21 -7.14
CA VAL A 425 16.76 7.45 -7.46
C VAL A 425 17.18 8.56 -6.48
N ALA A 426 17.54 9.72 -7.00
CA ALA A 426 17.93 10.86 -6.15
C ALA A 426 16.76 11.29 -5.22
N PRO A 427 17.01 11.68 -3.96
CA PRO A 427 15.97 12.06 -3.00
C PRO A 427 15.04 13.20 -3.44
N THR A 428 15.49 14.05 -4.37
CA THR A 428 14.71 15.18 -4.91
C THR A 428 14.05 14.90 -6.25
N ALA A 429 14.36 13.76 -6.89
CA ALA A 429 13.80 13.41 -8.20
C ALA A 429 12.29 13.10 -8.13
N THR A 430 11.85 12.60 -6.98
CA THR A 430 10.45 12.37 -6.61
C THR A 430 10.16 13.01 -5.26
N ALA A 431 8.90 13.06 -4.85
CA ALA A 431 8.53 13.58 -3.53
C ALA A 431 8.90 12.62 -2.38
N VAL A 432 9.11 11.32 -2.66
CA VAL A 432 9.68 10.37 -1.67
C VAL A 432 11.15 10.75 -1.41
N ALA A 433 11.43 11.26 -0.21
CA ALA A 433 12.75 11.76 0.18
C ALA A 433 13.69 10.67 0.75
N GLN A 434 13.15 9.53 1.21
CA GLN A 434 13.88 8.45 1.88
C GLN A 434 14.39 7.44 0.84
N ARG A 435 15.59 7.68 0.31
CA ARG A 435 16.19 6.89 -0.76
C ARG A 435 17.40 6.06 -0.31
N ASP A 436 18.04 6.43 0.79
CA ASP A 436 19.21 5.78 1.37
C ASP A 436 18.88 4.82 2.54
N VAL A 437 17.67 4.29 2.55
CA VAL A 437 17.16 3.39 3.59
C VAL A 437 17.15 1.94 3.11
N VAL A 438 17.42 1.02 4.01
CA VAL A 438 17.57 -0.40 3.71
C VAL A 438 16.43 -1.27 4.24
N MET A 439 15.66 -0.73 5.19
CA MET A 439 14.52 -1.43 5.80
C MET A 439 13.41 -0.45 6.16
N LYS A 440 12.21 -1.01 6.37
CA LYS A 440 11.09 -0.36 7.04
C LYS A 440 10.76 -1.12 8.31
N ALA A 441 10.42 -0.40 9.37
CA ALA A 441 9.81 -0.93 10.58
C ALA A 441 8.35 -0.52 10.61
N VAL A 442 7.44 -1.47 10.88
CA VAL A 442 6.01 -1.21 11.07
C VAL A 442 5.59 -1.80 12.40
N TYR A 443 5.19 -0.96 13.32
CA TYR A 443 4.62 -1.34 14.61
C TYR A 443 3.11 -1.45 14.44
N HIS A 444 2.52 -2.56 14.82
CA HIS A 444 1.09 -2.76 14.62
C HIS A 444 0.43 -3.41 15.83
N THR A 445 -0.83 -3.10 15.99
CA THR A 445 -1.76 -3.82 16.85
C THR A 445 -3.13 -3.81 16.20
N ALA A 446 -3.85 -4.92 16.29
CA ALA A 446 -5.17 -5.06 15.72
C ALA A 446 -6.10 -5.80 16.68
N TRP A 447 -7.36 -5.39 16.72
CA TRP A 447 -8.36 -5.92 17.64
C TRP A 447 -9.77 -5.82 17.08
N GLY A 448 -10.75 -6.48 17.71
CA GLY A 448 -12.14 -6.50 17.25
C GLY A 448 -13.05 -5.51 17.98
N ALA A 449 -12.94 -5.41 19.30
CA ALA A 449 -13.89 -4.66 20.13
C ALA A 449 -13.48 -3.20 20.33
N GLU A 450 -14.42 -2.26 20.24
CA GLU A 450 -14.19 -0.84 20.51
C GLU A 450 -13.74 -0.57 21.96
N ALA A 451 -14.20 -1.38 22.91
CA ALA A 451 -13.78 -1.29 24.32
C ALA A 451 -12.27 -1.45 24.53
N ASP A 452 -11.57 -2.10 23.60
CA ASP A 452 -10.11 -2.31 23.67
C ASP A 452 -9.31 -1.14 23.09
N ASP A 453 -9.94 -0.16 22.45
CA ASP A 453 -9.25 0.94 21.74
C ASP A 453 -8.18 1.61 22.62
N ALA A 454 -8.54 2.03 23.82
CA ALA A 454 -7.63 2.76 24.70
C ALA A 454 -6.39 1.93 25.08
N ALA A 455 -6.57 0.66 25.43
CA ALA A 455 -5.48 -0.23 25.81
C ALA A 455 -4.54 -0.52 24.63
N ARG A 456 -5.10 -0.81 23.45
CA ARG A 456 -4.34 -1.14 22.24
C ARG A 456 -3.58 0.07 21.68
N LEU A 457 -4.22 1.24 21.66
CA LEU A 457 -3.56 2.48 21.28
C LEU A 457 -2.41 2.83 22.24
N SER A 458 -2.64 2.72 23.55
CA SER A 458 -1.60 2.96 24.55
C SER A 458 -0.42 2.01 24.36
N TRP A 459 -0.67 0.71 24.11
CA TRP A 459 0.39 -0.27 23.91
C TRP A 459 1.29 0.09 22.73
N VAL A 460 0.73 0.31 21.53
CA VAL A 460 1.53 0.58 20.33
C VAL A 460 2.22 1.95 20.36
N ARG A 461 1.59 2.96 20.99
CA ARG A 461 2.17 4.29 21.18
C ARG A 461 3.38 4.23 22.12
N ASN A 462 3.25 3.57 23.26
CA ASN A 462 4.36 3.39 24.21
C ASN A 462 5.48 2.53 23.58
N PHE A 463 5.15 1.45 22.87
CA PHE A 463 6.13 0.65 22.17
C PHE A 463 6.97 1.51 21.21
N TYR A 464 6.32 2.27 20.33
CA TYR A 464 7.00 3.14 19.37
C TYR A 464 7.85 4.22 20.06
N ARG A 465 7.27 4.92 21.04
CA ARG A 465 7.96 5.96 21.81
C ARG A 465 9.21 5.42 22.49
N ASP A 466 9.16 4.25 23.09
CA ASP A 466 10.29 3.66 23.81
C ASP A 466 11.42 3.22 22.87
N VAL A 467 11.10 2.70 21.67
CA VAL A 467 12.11 2.38 20.66
C VAL A 467 12.84 3.63 20.17
N TYR A 468 12.14 4.77 20.11
CA TYR A 468 12.71 6.06 19.68
C TYR A 468 12.94 7.03 20.83
N ALA A 469 13.06 6.55 22.07
CA ALA A 469 13.26 7.40 23.25
C ALA A 469 14.48 8.32 23.13
N GLY A 470 15.58 7.82 22.54
CA GLY A 470 16.79 8.62 22.27
C GLY A 470 16.63 9.74 21.24
N THR A 471 15.50 9.81 20.54
CA THR A 471 15.20 10.83 19.53
C THR A 471 13.83 11.49 19.76
N GLY A 472 13.38 11.57 21.02
CA GLY A 472 12.14 12.24 21.41
C GLY A 472 10.86 11.50 21.01
N GLY A 473 10.90 10.15 21.02
CA GLY A 473 9.74 9.29 20.78
C GLY A 473 9.37 9.04 19.33
N VAL A 474 10.14 9.59 18.38
CA VAL A 474 9.89 9.49 16.92
C VAL A 474 11.21 9.22 16.15
N PRO A 475 11.16 8.63 14.95
CA PRO A 475 12.36 8.26 14.18
C PRO A 475 12.96 9.48 13.46
N VAL A 476 13.53 10.41 14.19
CA VAL A 476 14.20 11.58 13.62
C VAL A 476 15.27 11.15 12.60
N PRO A 477 15.32 11.77 11.40
CA PRO A 477 16.35 11.49 10.43
C PRO A 477 17.76 11.60 11.02
N GLY A 478 18.54 10.53 10.89
CA GLY A 478 19.88 10.41 11.49
C GLY A 478 20.64 9.20 10.95
N PRO A 479 21.67 8.73 11.64
CA PRO A 479 22.49 7.61 11.15
C PRO A 479 21.74 6.27 11.05
N VAL A 480 20.73 6.03 11.89
CA VAL A 480 19.96 4.78 11.96
C VAL A 480 18.56 4.96 11.37
N ASN A 481 17.84 5.98 11.80
CA ASN A 481 16.46 6.24 11.40
C ASN A 481 16.39 7.28 10.28
N ASP A 482 15.31 7.28 9.49
CA ASP A 482 15.09 8.29 8.43
C ASP A 482 13.62 8.71 8.27
N GLY A 483 12.96 8.98 9.39
CA GLY A 483 11.56 9.41 9.36
C GLY A 483 10.58 8.27 9.07
N SER A 484 9.44 8.59 8.47
CA SER A 484 8.34 7.66 8.25
C SER A 484 7.81 7.71 6.81
N TYR A 485 6.93 6.76 6.46
CA TYR A 485 6.32 6.61 5.15
C TYR A 485 4.91 7.18 5.13
N ILE A 486 4.63 8.11 4.20
CA ILE A 486 3.34 8.83 4.20
C ILE A 486 2.13 7.94 3.92
N ASN A 487 2.26 6.81 3.23
CA ASN A 487 1.17 5.83 3.12
C ASN A 487 0.98 4.98 4.38
N TYR A 488 1.83 5.16 5.38
CA TYR A 488 1.61 4.72 6.75
C TYR A 488 1.42 5.96 7.64
N PRO A 489 0.35 6.73 7.38
CA PRO A 489 0.12 7.98 8.11
C PRO A 489 -0.10 7.69 9.58
N ASP A 490 0.43 8.59 10.42
CA ASP A 490 0.33 8.54 11.86
C ASP A 490 0.23 9.96 12.41
N VAL A 491 -0.95 10.34 12.85
CA VAL A 491 -1.22 11.70 13.37
C VAL A 491 -0.48 11.98 14.67
N ASP A 492 -0.06 10.94 15.40
CA ASP A 492 0.73 11.10 16.64
C ASP A 492 2.08 11.78 16.37
N LEU A 493 2.62 11.72 15.12
CA LEU A 493 3.86 12.40 14.76
C LEU A 493 3.72 13.94 14.75
N ALA A 494 2.50 14.45 14.65
CA ALA A 494 2.17 15.88 14.76
C ALA A 494 1.75 16.30 16.18
N ASP A 495 1.59 15.36 17.10
CA ASP A 495 1.14 15.59 18.46
C ASP A 495 2.34 15.76 19.39
N PRO A 496 2.49 16.92 20.09
CA PRO A 496 3.60 17.17 21.01
C PRO A 496 3.64 16.23 22.22
N GLU A 497 2.55 15.54 22.56
CA GLU A 497 2.54 14.48 23.58
C GLU A 497 3.42 13.29 23.15
N TRP A 498 3.42 12.95 21.86
CA TRP A 498 4.11 11.78 21.31
C TRP A 498 5.39 12.13 20.56
N ASN A 499 5.48 13.32 20.00
CA ASN A 499 6.68 13.84 19.33
C ASN A 499 7.31 14.94 20.17
N THR A 500 8.22 14.57 21.07
CA THR A 500 8.97 15.51 21.92
C THR A 500 10.34 15.87 21.36
N SER A 501 10.61 15.51 20.09
CA SER A 501 11.93 15.69 19.45
C SER A 501 12.24 17.14 19.07
N GLY A 502 11.24 18.01 19.00
CA GLY A 502 11.35 19.34 18.41
C GLY A 502 11.43 19.34 16.87
N VAL A 503 11.45 18.16 16.23
CA VAL A 503 11.45 18.03 14.77
C VAL A 503 10.02 17.99 14.25
N PRO A 504 9.62 18.88 13.32
CA PRO A 504 8.27 18.90 12.78
C PRO A 504 7.92 17.60 12.05
N TRP A 505 6.66 17.16 12.13
CA TRP A 505 6.18 15.94 11.47
C TRP A 505 6.43 15.94 9.94
N GLN A 506 6.39 17.10 9.31
CA GLN A 506 6.68 17.27 7.89
C GLN A 506 8.10 16.82 7.54
N THR A 507 9.06 17.10 8.41
CA THR A 507 10.45 16.64 8.25
C THR A 507 10.56 15.13 8.35
N LEU A 508 9.75 14.49 9.20
CA LEU A 508 9.74 13.03 9.34
C LEU A 508 9.23 12.32 8.07
N TYR A 509 8.32 12.96 7.32
CA TYR A 509 7.79 12.38 6.08
C TYR A 509 8.52 12.86 4.82
N TYR A 510 8.89 14.14 4.73
CA TYR A 510 9.28 14.77 3.47
C TYR A 510 10.69 15.35 3.47
N LYS A 511 11.34 15.47 4.64
CA LYS A 511 12.67 16.06 4.77
C LYS A 511 12.74 17.43 4.04
N GLY A 512 13.78 17.68 3.24
CA GLY A 512 13.93 18.91 2.45
C GLY A 512 12.93 19.10 1.30
N ASN A 513 12.19 18.04 0.92
CA ASN A 513 11.19 18.10 -0.14
C ASN A 513 9.93 18.89 0.27
N TYR A 514 9.69 19.09 1.58
CA TYR A 514 8.48 19.75 2.07
C TYR A 514 8.29 21.15 1.49
N ARG A 515 9.35 21.95 1.41
CA ARG A 515 9.29 23.31 0.86
C ARG A 515 8.76 23.34 -0.58
N ARG A 516 9.18 22.39 -1.40
CA ARG A 516 8.67 22.29 -2.79
C ARG A 516 7.21 21.85 -2.80
N LEU A 517 6.82 20.91 -1.93
CA LEU A 517 5.40 20.51 -1.78
C LEU A 517 4.52 21.70 -1.39
N GLN A 518 4.98 22.57 -0.48
CA GLN A 518 4.28 23.80 -0.11
C GLN A 518 4.04 24.73 -1.32
N GLN A 519 5.03 24.90 -2.18
CA GLN A 519 4.91 25.71 -3.40
C GLN A 519 3.88 25.11 -4.37
N VAL A 520 3.88 23.79 -4.53
CA VAL A 520 2.88 23.09 -5.33
C VAL A 520 1.49 23.27 -4.74
N LYS A 521 1.34 23.14 -3.42
CA LYS A 521 0.08 23.39 -2.71
C LYS A 521 -0.46 24.80 -2.95
N ALA A 522 0.38 25.82 -2.80
CA ALA A 522 0.02 27.22 -3.01
C ALA A 522 -0.44 27.50 -4.46
N ARG A 523 0.11 26.76 -5.44
CA ARG A 523 -0.27 26.92 -6.85
C ARG A 523 -1.56 26.19 -7.21
N TRP A 524 -1.77 24.97 -6.74
CA TRP A 524 -2.78 24.05 -7.25
C TRP A 524 -3.98 23.84 -6.31
N ASP A 525 -3.85 24.24 -5.05
CA ASP A 525 -4.94 24.27 -4.07
C ASP A 525 -4.76 25.46 -3.11
N PRO A 526 -4.76 26.70 -3.63
CA PRO A 526 -4.49 27.90 -2.83
C PRO A 526 -5.52 28.18 -1.73
N ARG A 527 -6.70 27.58 -1.81
CA ARG A 527 -7.77 27.70 -0.81
C ARG A 527 -7.80 26.57 0.21
N GLY A 528 -6.92 25.55 0.09
CA GLY A 528 -6.92 24.40 0.98
C GLY A 528 -8.21 23.58 0.92
N VAL A 529 -8.78 23.41 -0.28
CA VAL A 529 -10.00 22.59 -0.51
C VAL A 529 -9.71 21.14 -0.16
N PHE A 530 -8.53 20.65 -0.54
CA PHE A 530 -8.10 19.26 -0.31
C PHE A 530 -7.19 19.20 0.92
N ARG A 531 -7.75 18.81 2.06
CA ARG A 531 -7.00 18.78 3.33
C ARG A 531 -7.43 17.65 4.26
N HIS A 532 -6.48 17.19 5.04
CA HIS A 532 -6.62 16.23 6.14
C HIS A 532 -5.60 16.55 7.25
N ALA A 533 -5.58 15.78 8.34
CA ALA A 533 -4.75 16.09 9.52
C ALA A 533 -3.23 16.20 9.24
N LEU A 534 -2.71 15.51 8.21
CA LEU A 534 -1.31 15.57 7.78
C LEU A 534 -1.18 16.15 6.36
N SER A 535 -1.99 17.14 6.03
CA SER A 535 -1.89 17.82 4.75
C SER A 535 -0.69 18.73 4.67
N VAL A 536 -0.14 18.83 3.47
CA VAL A 536 0.81 19.87 3.12
C VAL A 536 0.10 21.22 3.18
N GLU A 537 0.69 22.17 3.88
CA GLU A 537 0.20 23.54 4.00
C GLU A 537 0.94 24.46 3.02
N PRO A 538 0.30 25.51 2.48
CA PRO A 538 1.01 26.49 1.67
C PRO A 538 2.12 27.18 2.51
N PRO A 539 3.09 27.84 1.86
CA PRO A 539 4.06 28.66 2.59
C PRO A 539 3.37 29.76 3.42
N ALA A 540 3.92 30.07 4.58
CA ALA A 540 3.46 31.16 5.44
C ALA A 540 3.61 32.52 4.73
#